data_40a478d4748e0da2c7885ba7359d12d7
#
_entry.id   40a478d4748e0da2c7885ba7359d12d7
#
_cell.length_a   1.000
_cell.length_b   1.000
_cell.length_c   1.000
_cell.angle_alpha   90.00
_cell.angle_beta   90.00
_cell.angle_gamma   90.00
#
_symmetry.space_group_name_H-M   'P 1'
#
loop_
_entity.id
_entity.type
_entity.pdbx_description
1 polymer ?
#
loop_
_entity_poly.entity_id
_entity_poly.type
_entity_poly.pdbx_seq_one_letter_code
_entity_poly.pdbx_strand_id
1 'polypeptide(L)'
;MSLRDRLSVSLKEAMKAKDATRLMTLRLINAAIKDRDIDARSEGTDAGVSDDDLLAILSKMVKQRQESARAYEEGGRLELAEKERAEIVIVEEFLPRQLS
;
A
#
# COMPACT_ATOMS: atom_id res chain seq x y z
N MET A 1 -6.75 -8.85 15.23
CA MET A 1 -6.99 -7.64 14.42
C MET A 1 -6.82 -7.96 12.95
N SER A 2 -7.81 -7.68 12.14
CA SER A 2 -7.70 -7.93 10.70
C SER A 2 -6.75 -6.93 10.04
N LEU A 3 -6.32 -7.24 8.83
CA LEU A 3 -5.46 -6.32 8.08
C LEU A 3 -6.18 -4.99 7.80
N ARG A 4 -7.48 -5.04 7.50
CA ARG A 4 -8.29 -3.82 7.30
C ARG A 4 -8.32 -2.96 8.57
N ASP A 5 -8.45 -3.59 9.73
CA ASP A 5 -8.46 -2.88 11.02
C ASP A 5 -7.11 -2.22 11.27
N ARG A 6 -6.02 -2.92 10.98
CA ARG A 6 -4.67 -2.37 11.13
C ARG A 6 -4.46 -1.15 10.22
N LEU A 7 -4.93 -1.23 8.98
CA LEU A 7 -4.86 -0.11 8.04
C LEU A 7 -5.67 1.09 8.54
N SER A 8 -6.86 0.84 9.07
CA SER A 8 -7.73 1.89 9.61
C SER A 8 -7.09 2.60 10.80
N VAL A 9 -6.53 1.83 11.74
CA VAL A 9 -5.84 2.37 12.90
C VAL A 9 -4.64 3.21 12.49
N SER A 10 -3.83 2.69 11.55
CA SER A 10 -2.66 3.39 11.04
C SER A 10 -3.02 4.71 10.37
N LEU A 11 -4.12 4.73 9.63
CA LEU A 11 -4.61 5.95 8.98
C LEU A 11 -4.97 7.01 10.01
N LYS A 12 -5.68 6.63 11.07
CA LYS A 12 -6.05 7.54 12.15
C LYS A 12 -4.82 8.08 12.87
N GLU A 13 -3.85 7.22 13.14
CA GLU A 13 -2.60 7.62 13.78
C GLU A 13 -1.82 8.61 12.90
N ALA A 14 -1.75 8.36 11.59
CA ALA A 14 -1.09 9.24 10.65
C ALA A 14 -1.76 10.62 10.61
N MET A 15 -3.08 10.65 10.66
CA MET A 15 -3.84 11.89 10.72
C MET A 15 -3.52 12.69 12.00
N LYS A 16 -3.47 12.02 13.14
CA LYS A 16 -3.14 12.66 14.42
C LYS A 16 -1.71 13.18 14.46
N ALA A 17 -0.79 12.41 13.90
CA ALA A 17 0.63 12.77 13.85
C ALA A 17 0.96 13.79 12.77
N LYS A 18 0.00 14.09 11.90
CA LYS A 18 0.19 14.96 10.73
C LYS A 18 1.34 14.50 9.83
N ASP A 19 1.48 13.18 9.72
CA ASP A 19 2.48 12.53 8.87
C ASP A 19 1.95 12.47 7.44
N ALA A 20 2.28 13.46 6.63
CA ALA A 20 1.75 13.62 5.28
C ALA A 20 2.10 12.44 4.36
N THR A 21 3.34 11.97 4.41
CA THR A 21 3.79 10.85 3.57
C THR A 21 3.06 9.56 3.91
N ARG A 22 2.97 9.26 5.21
CA ARG A 22 2.24 8.07 5.67
C ARG A 22 0.77 8.15 5.33
N LEU A 23 0.16 9.30 5.56
CA LEU A 23 -1.26 9.51 5.27
C LEU A 23 -1.57 9.32 3.79
N MET A 24 -0.74 9.91 2.91
CA MET A 24 -0.90 9.78 1.47
C MET A 24 -0.77 8.31 1.03
N THR A 25 0.25 7.62 1.54
CA THR A 25 0.49 6.22 1.20
C THR A 25 -0.67 5.32 1.64
N LEU A 26 -1.17 5.53 2.87
CA LEU A 26 -2.30 4.76 3.38
C LEU A 26 -3.58 5.02 2.58
N ARG A 27 -3.78 6.25 2.11
CA ARG A 27 -4.91 6.58 1.23
C ARG A 27 -4.80 5.87 -0.11
N LEU A 28 -3.60 5.74 -0.66
CA LEU A 28 -3.36 4.98 -1.90
C LEU A 28 -3.69 3.50 -1.70
N ILE A 29 -3.31 2.94 -0.56
CA ILE A 29 -3.64 1.56 -0.21
C ILE A 29 -5.16 1.39 -0.15
N ASN A 30 -5.85 2.28 0.56
CA ASN A 30 -7.31 2.21 0.68
C ASN A 30 -8.01 2.33 -0.67
N ALA A 31 -7.50 3.19 -1.55
CA ALA A 31 -8.05 3.33 -2.90
C ALA A 31 -7.91 2.04 -3.71
N ALA A 32 -6.75 1.39 -3.63
CA ALA A 32 -6.52 0.12 -4.32
C ALA A 32 -7.45 -0.98 -3.79
N ILE A 33 -7.66 -1.03 -2.46
CA ILE A 33 -8.57 -1.98 -1.83
C ILE A 33 -10.01 -1.73 -2.28
N LYS A 34 -10.42 -0.47 -2.32
CA LYS A 34 -11.77 -0.09 -2.74
C LYS A 34 -12.03 -0.49 -4.19
N ASP A 35 -11.06 -0.28 -5.07
CA ASP A 35 -11.16 -0.68 -6.47
C ASP A 35 -11.34 -2.19 -6.58
N ARG A 36 -10.59 -2.97 -5.79
CA ARG A 36 -10.72 -4.42 -5.79
C ARG A 36 -12.06 -4.87 -5.22
N ASP A 37 -12.58 -4.19 -4.19
CA ASP A 37 -13.91 -4.46 -3.63
C ASP A 37 -14.99 -4.26 -4.70
N ILE A 38 -14.88 -3.21 -5.51
CA ILE A 38 -15.81 -2.92 -6.60
C ILE A 38 -15.76 -4.04 -7.64
N ASP A 39 -14.56 -4.45 -8.04
CA ASP A 39 -14.38 -5.54 -9.00
C ASP A 39 -14.98 -6.85 -8.47
N ALA A 40 -14.77 -7.16 -7.20
CA ALA A 40 -15.32 -8.36 -6.57
C ALA A 40 -16.85 -8.37 -6.61
N ARG A 41 -17.48 -7.22 -6.37
CA ARG A 41 -18.95 -7.08 -6.45
C ARG A 41 -19.44 -7.31 -7.88
N SER A 42 -18.73 -6.78 -8.87
CA SER A 42 -19.05 -6.97 -10.29
C SER A 42 -18.97 -8.44 -10.69
N GLU A 43 -18.10 -9.21 -10.06
CA GLU A 43 -17.94 -10.64 -10.28
C GLU A 43 -18.96 -11.48 -9.49
N GLY A 44 -19.84 -10.83 -8.72
CA GLY A 44 -20.87 -11.49 -7.94
C GLY A 44 -20.43 -12.00 -6.58
N THR A 45 -19.29 -11.52 -6.09
CA THR A 45 -18.76 -11.90 -4.78
C THR A 45 -19.18 -10.87 -3.73
N ASP A 46 -20.09 -11.25 -2.85
CA ASP A 46 -20.60 -10.34 -1.80
C ASP A 46 -19.69 -10.24 -0.58
N ALA A 47 -18.80 -11.19 -0.40
CA ALA A 47 -17.96 -11.28 0.80
C ALA A 47 -16.84 -10.22 0.87
N GLY A 48 -16.61 -9.49 -0.21
CA GLY A 48 -15.53 -8.51 -0.29
C GLY A 48 -14.16 -9.17 -0.50
N VAL A 49 -13.12 -8.40 -0.32
CA VAL A 49 -11.74 -8.84 -0.56
C VAL A 49 -11.18 -9.50 0.72
N SER A 50 -10.62 -10.70 0.58
CA SER A 50 -10.01 -11.43 1.70
C SER A 50 -8.66 -10.82 2.10
N ASP A 51 -8.15 -11.20 3.27
CA ASP A 51 -6.81 -10.77 3.70
C ASP A 51 -5.73 -11.23 2.72
N ASP A 52 -5.86 -12.42 2.14
CA ASP A 52 -4.91 -12.90 1.11
C ASP A 52 -4.91 -12.00 -0.12
N ASP A 53 -6.09 -11.55 -0.55
CA ASP A 53 -6.22 -10.60 -1.65
C ASP A 53 -5.60 -9.25 -1.29
N LEU A 54 -5.78 -8.80 -0.05
CA LEU A 54 -5.17 -7.56 0.43
C LEU A 54 -3.65 -7.64 0.40
N LEU A 55 -3.10 -8.79 0.84
CA LEU A 55 -1.65 -9.00 0.80
C LEU A 55 -1.12 -8.98 -0.63
N ALA A 56 -1.87 -9.56 -1.58
CA ALA A 56 -1.50 -9.53 -2.99
C ALA A 56 -1.49 -8.10 -3.54
N ILE A 57 -2.47 -7.29 -3.16
CA ILE A 57 -2.53 -5.87 -3.54
C ILE A 57 -1.31 -5.13 -3.02
N LEU A 58 -0.99 -5.31 -1.74
CA LEU A 58 0.16 -4.65 -1.11
C LEU A 58 1.48 -5.07 -1.76
N SER A 59 1.64 -6.35 -2.05
CA SER A 59 2.84 -6.88 -2.71
C SER A 59 3.02 -6.28 -4.10
N LYS A 60 1.93 -6.15 -4.84
CA LYS A 60 1.95 -5.51 -6.16
C LYS A 60 2.33 -4.04 -6.06
N MET A 61 1.81 -3.34 -5.07
CA MET A 61 2.16 -1.93 -4.84
C MET A 61 3.65 -1.75 -4.56
N VAL A 62 4.23 -2.64 -3.75
CA VAL A 62 5.67 -2.63 -3.47
C VAL A 62 6.47 -2.85 -4.76
N LYS A 63 6.11 -3.86 -5.52
CA LYS A 63 6.81 -4.19 -6.77
C LYS A 63 6.77 -3.03 -7.76
N GLN A 64 5.61 -2.42 -7.94
CA GLN A 64 5.46 -1.27 -8.84
C GLN A 64 6.35 -0.10 -8.42
N ARG A 65 6.44 0.15 -7.11
CA ARG A 65 7.26 1.23 -6.58
C ARG A 65 8.74 0.94 -6.67
N GLN A 66 9.14 -0.32 -6.52
CA GLN A 66 10.53 -0.73 -6.72
C GLN A 66 10.97 -0.46 -8.16
N GLU A 67 10.13 -0.79 -9.11
CA GLU A 67 10.40 -0.54 -10.53
C GLU A 67 10.47 0.96 -10.82
N SER A 68 9.55 1.75 -10.26
CA SER A 68 9.56 3.19 -10.41
C SER A 68 10.80 3.82 -9.78
N ALA A 69 11.18 3.39 -8.57
CA ALA A 69 12.37 3.90 -7.89
C ALA A 69 13.62 3.64 -8.72
N ARG A 70 13.74 2.45 -9.30
CA ARG A 70 14.86 2.11 -10.16
C ARG A 70 14.92 3.00 -11.40
N ALA A 71 13.77 3.20 -12.04
CA ALA A 71 13.68 4.05 -13.22
C ALA A 71 14.08 5.49 -12.89
N TYR A 72 13.64 6.02 -11.75
CA TYR A 72 14.01 7.36 -11.31
C TYR A 72 15.51 7.48 -11.04
N GLU A 73 16.11 6.47 -10.43
CA GLU A 73 17.56 6.47 -10.18
C GLU A 73 18.35 6.47 -11.49
N GLU A 74 17.95 5.63 -12.44
CA GLU A 74 18.59 5.56 -13.74
C GLU A 74 18.47 6.88 -14.50
N GLY A 75 17.37 7.60 -14.30
CA GLY A 75 17.13 8.90 -14.88
C GLY A 75 17.74 10.07 -14.09
N GLY A 76 18.45 9.78 -12.99
CA GLY A 76 19.07 10.81 -12.15
C GLY A 76 18.08 11.59 -11.27
N ARG A 77 16.86 11.08 -11.12
CA ARG A 77 15.83 11.73 -10.29
C ARG A 77 15.78 11.12 -8.90
N LEU A 78 16.82 11.37 -8.13
CA LEU A 78 17.01 10.73 -6.83
C LEU A 78 15.93 11.07 -5.81
N GLU A 79 15.41 12.30 -5.82
CA GLU A 79 14.35 12.71 -4.90
C GLU A 79 13.06 11.92 -5.13
N LEU A 80 12.72 11.66 -6.38
CA LEU A 80 11.54 10.87 -6.72
C LEU A 80 11.74 9.40 -6.33
N ALA A 81 12.97 8.89 -6.51
CA ALA A 81 13.30 7.53 -6.09
C ALA A 81 13.17 7.38 -4.57
N GLU A 82 13.64 8.35 -3.80
CA GLU A 82 13.52 8.35 -2.34
C GLU A 82 12.07 8.36 -1.89
N LYS A 83 11.23 9.13 -2.56
CA LYS A 83 9.80 9.18 -2.28
C LYS A 83 9.16 7.80 -2.47
N GLU A 84 9.48 7.13 -3.58
CA GLU A 84 8.96 5.77 -3.84
C GLU A 84 9.41 4.80 -2.76
N ARG A 85 10.66 4.88 -2.33
CA ARG A 85 11.20 4.01 -1.28
C ARG A 85 10.56 4.26 0.07
N ALA A 86 10.26 5.52 0.40
CA ALA A 86 9.54 5.86 1.64
C ALA A 86 8.15 5.22 1.64
N GLU A 87 7.46 5.24 0.51
CA GLU A 87 6.16 4.59 0.37
C GLU A 87 6.27 3.07 0.51
N ILE A 88 7.30 2.47 -0.07
CA ILE A 88 7.57 1.03 0.05
C ILE A 88 7.68 0.61 1.53
N VAL A 89 8.46 1.36 2.31
CA VAL A 89 8.64 1.07 3.74
C VAL A 89 7.30 1.04 4.45
N ILE A 90 6.43 2.00 4.16
CA ILE A 90 5.11 2.08 4.78
C ILE A 90 4.23 0.89 4.40
N VAL A 91 4.20 0.54 3.11
CA VAL A 91 3.41 -0.60 2.62
C VAL A 91 3.91 -1.91 3.23
N GLU A 92 5.23 -2.07 3.31
CA GLU A 92 5.84 -3.29 3.84
C GLU A 92 5.53 -3.53 5.33
N GLU A 93 5.18 -2.50 6.08
CA GLU A 93 4.76 -2.66 7.48
C GLU A 93 3.55 -3.59 7.62
N PHE A 94 2.75 -3.70 6.58
CA PHE A 94 1.53 -4.53 6.57
C PHE A 94 1.73 -5.88 5.92
N LEU A 95 2.90 -6.16 5.40
CA LEU A 95 3.24 -7.44 4.79
C LEU A 95 3.92 -8.34 5.81
N PRO A 96 3.73 -9.68 5.70
CA PRO A 96 4.47 -10.61 6.56
C PRO A 96 5.95 -10.45 6.35
N ARG A 97 6.73 -10.61 7.43
CA ARG A 97 8.19 -10.61 7.32
C ARG A 97 8.63 -11.77 6.43
N GLN A 98 9.38 -11.43 5.39
CA GLN A 98 10.04 -12.45 4.60
C GLN A 98 11.35 -12.81 5.28
N LEU A 99 11.49 -14.09 5.62
CA LEU A 99 12.76 -14.62 6.06
C LEU A 99 13.65 -14.80 4.84
N SER A 100 14.64 -13.96 4.73
CA SER A 100 15.64 -14.10 3.67
C SER A 100 16.73 -15.06 4.10
#